data_59e2384f67ca64bbf6483010421474d5
#
_entry.id   59e2384f67ca64bbf6483010421474d5
#
_cell.length_a   1.000
_cell.length_b   1.000
_cell.length_c   1.000
_cell.angle_alpha   90.00
_cell.angle_beta   90.00
_cell.angle_gamma   90.00
#
_symmetry.space_group_name_H-M   'P 1'
#
loop_
_entity.id
_entity.type
_entity.pdbx_description
1 polymer ?
#
loop_
_entity_poly.entity_id
_entity_poly.type
_entity_poly.pdbx_seq_one_letter_code
_entity_poly.pdbx_strand_id
1 'polypeptide(L)'
;MPDAAVLGTHITLRPFRTEADWHAPVLTAEEEKRLRASLVRPLPGPARRHDLTPTERRVAEVLTRNARISLTDLGKELGFSTATAGRRVASLLERRVLRLRTAADPAVLGRPVTARVRLKVHPAGLETVGTALSACEDVRFCAAVTGRHNILADVCAEDESGLYGFVVGTLGALPHILDCDTEILTHVSAHGSAASDQPG
;
A
#
# COMPACT_ATOMS: atom_id res chain seq x y z
N MET A 1 16.48 -17.27 -16.19
CA MET A 1 15.48 -16.24 -15.86
C MET A 1 15.14 -15.53 -17.14
N PRO A 2 13.88 -15.45 -17.60
CA PRO A 2 13.56 -14.61 -18.73
C PRO A 2 13.88 -13.16 -18.36
N ASP A 3 14.49 -12.42 -19.29
CA ASP A 3 14.81 -11.00 -19.11
C ASP A 3 13.54 -10.22 -18.77
N ALA A 4 13.50 -9.61 -17.59
CA ALA A 4 12.42 -8.74 -17.21
C ALA A 4 12.55 -7.43 -18.00
N ALA A 5 11.68 -7.25 -18.99
CA ALA A 5 11.61 -5.99 -19.72
C ALA A 5 10.90 -4.94 -18.86
N VAL A 6 11.56 -3.83 -18.59
CA VAL A 6 10.92 -2.67 -17.97
C VAL A 6 10.09 -1.96 -19.03
N LEU A 7 8.76 -2.13 -18.97
CA LEU A 7 7.81 -1.55 -19.93
C LEU A 7 7.49 -0.08 -19.67
N GLY A 8 7.85 0.44 -18.53
CA GLY A 8 7.67 1.85 -18.18
C GLY A 8 7.95 2.15 -16.70
N THR A 9 8.27 3.42 -16.43
CA THR A 9 8.43 3.94 -15.07
C THR A 9 7.41 5.03 -14.82
N HIS A 10 6.73 4.95 -13.68
CA HIS A 10 5.76 5.94 -13.25
C HIS A 10 6.19 6.56 -11.93
N ILE A 11 6.16 7.90 -11.86
CA ILE A 11 6.37 8.61 -10.61
C ILE A 11 5.00 8.85 -9.97
N THR A 12 4.82 8.45 -8.73
CA THR A 12 3.62 8.73 -7.96
C THR A 12 3.59 10.23 -7.61
N LEU A 13 2.59 10.93 -8.12
CA LEU A 13 2.35 12.34 -7.84
C LEU A 13 1.52 12.53 -6.58
N ARG A 14 0.44 11.75 -6.45
CA ARG A 14 -0.48 11.80 -5.33
C ARG A 14 -1.09 10.42 -5.06
N PRO A 15 -0.85 9.80 -3.91
CA PRO A 15 -1.60 8.62 -3.49
C PRO A 15 -3.01 9.03 -3.01
N PHE A 16 -4.05 8.35 -3.50
CA PHE A 16 -5.42 8.43 -2.99
C PHE A 16 -5.67 7.33 -1.97
N ARG A 17 -5.14 6.13 -2.24
CA ARG A 17 -5.17 4.98 -1.33
C ARG A 17 -3.84 4.23 -1.43
N THR A 18 -3.33 3.80 -0.29
CA THR A 18 -2.16 2.92 -0.24
C THR A 18 -2.61 1.52 0.18
N GLU A 19 -1.83 0.50 -0.15
CA GLU A 19 -2.10 -0.86 0.33
C GLU A 19 -2.19 -0.96 1.86
N ALA A 20 -1.56 -0.03 2.58
CA ALA A 20 -1.62 0.03 4.04
C ALA A 20 -3.00 0.48 4.57
N ASP A 21 -3.78 1.13 3.73
CA ASP A 21 -5.11 1.65 4.06
C ASP A 21 -6.21 0.69 3.58
N TRP A 22 -5.84 -0.35 2.82
CA TRP A 22 -6.80 -1.33 2.32
C TRP A 22 -7.09 -2.43 3.34
N HIS A 23 -8.36 -2.73 3.49
CA HIS A 23 -8.87 -3.85 4.26
C HIS A 23 -9.80 -4.65 3.37
N ALA A 24 -9.57 -5.97 3.28
CA ALA A 24 -10.51 -6.82 2.56
C ALA A 24 -11.87 -6.78 3.27
N PRO A 25 -12.99 -6.73 2.55
CA PRO A 25 -14.33 -6.70 3.12
C PRO A 25 -14.76 -8.08 3.61
N VAL A 26 -13.95 -8.69 4.48
CA VAL A 26 -14.22 -10.01 5.10
C VAL A 26 -14.86 -9.88 6.48
N LEU A 27 -14.95 -8.67 7.00
CA LEU A 27 -15.53 -8.37 8.31
C LEU A 27 -16.84 -7.62 8.14
N THR A 28 -17.79 -7.91 8.99
CA THR A 28 -18.97 -7.08 9.13
C THR A 28 -18.61 -5.72 9.72
N ALA A 29 -19.42 -4.70 9.48
CA ALA A 29 -19.22 -3.36 10.03
C ALA A 29 -19.09 -3.35 11.57
N GLU A 30 -19.79 -4.26 12.26
CA GLU A 30 -19.74 -4.40 13.72
C GLU A 30 -18.41 -5.03 14.19
N GLU A 31 -17.91 -6.03 13.46
CA GLU A 31 -16.61 -6.66 13.74
C GLU A 31 -15.48 -5.67 13.50
N GLU A 32 -15.55 -4.92 12.41
CA GLU A 32 -14.58 -3.87 12.12
C GLU A 32 -14.56 -2.79 13.22
N LYS A 33 -15.72 -2.35 13.66
CA LYS A 33 -15.87 -1.40 14.76
C LYS A 33 -15.26 -1.92 16.05
N ARG A 34 -15.51 -3.20 16.41
CA ARG A 34 -14.92 -3.85 17.59
C ARG A 34 -13.40 -3.92 17.50
N LEU A 35 -12.86 -4.32 16.34
CA LEU A 35 -11.43 -4.36 16.12
C LEU A 35 -10.80 -2.97 16.24
N ARG A 36 -11.39 -1.96 15.59
CA ARG A 36 -10.93 -0.57 15.69
C ARG A 36 -10.94 -0.05 17.14
N ALA A 37 -11.96 -0.41 17.91
CA ALA A 37 -12.05 -0.03 19.33
C ALA A 37 -10.97 -0.72 20.20
N SER A 38 -10.50 -1.90 19.80
CA SER A 38 -9.43 -2.63 20.49
C SER A 38 -8.01 -2.18 20.11
N LEU A 39 -7.85 -1.36 19.08
CA LEU A 39 -6.55 -0.83 18.68
C LEU A 39 -6.07 0.19 19.70
N VAL A 40 -4.94 -0.12 20.33
CA VAL A 40 -4.28 0.76 21.31
C VAL A 40 -3.74 2.05 20.66
N ARG A 41 -3.61 2.08 19.34
CA ARG A 41 -3.09 3.23 18.59
C ARG A 41 -3.96 3.53 17.36
N PRO A 42 -4.20 4.82 17.05
CA PRO A 42 -4.86 5.21 15.81
C PRO A 42 -4.07 4.71 14.60
N LEU A 43 -4.78 4.28 13.56
CA LEU A 43 -4.16 3.95 12.28
C LEU A 43 -3.32 5.16 11.80
N PRO A 44 -2.09 4.95 11.37
CA PRO A 44 -1.23 6.06 10.97
C PRO A 44 -1.77 6.75 9.71
N GLY A 45 -1.78 8.08 9.72
CA GLY A 45 -2.01 8.90 8.52
C GLY A 45 -0.83 8.83 7.53
N PRO A 46 -0.81 9.65 6.48
CA PRO A 46 0.25 9.64 5.48
C PRO A 46 1.64 9.79 6.11
N ALA A 47 2.62 9.06 5.55
CA ALA A 47 4.01 9.15 5.99
C ALA A 47 4.53 10.59 5.80
N ARG A 48 5.22 11.10 6.81
CA ARG A 48 5.95 12.38 6.71
C ARG A 48 7.41 12.09 6.40
N ARG A 49 8.03 12.92 5.56
CA ARG A 49 9.48 12.89 5.39
C ARG A 49 10.13 13.38 6.69
N HIS A 50 11.02 12.59 7.23
CA HIS A 50 11.82 12.92 8.40
C HIS A 50 13.27 12.59 8.10
N ASP A 51 14.17 13.46 8.50
CA ASP A 51 15.59 13.13 8.51
C ASP A 51 15.83 12.11 9.63
N LEU A 52 16.28 10.93 9.24
CA LEU A 52 16.62 9.86 10.16
C LEU A 52 18.07 10.01 10.62
N THR A 53 18.28 9.93 11.93
CA THR A 53 19.62 9.74 12.45
C THR A 53 20.20 8.40 11.96
N PRO A 54 21.54 8.26 11.89
CA PRO A 54 22.18 7.01 11.49
C PRO A 54 21.67 5.80 12.30
N THR A 55 21.42 6.00 13.58
CA THR A 55 20.90 4.95 14.47
C THR A 55 19.46 4.57 14.14
N GLU A 56 18.60 5.56 13.87
CA GLU A 56 17.19 5.31 13.49
C GLU A 56 17.11 4.59 12.14
N ARG A 57 18.01 4.94 11.21
CA ARG A 57 18.12 4.25 9.92
C ARG A 57 18.46 2.78 10.11
N ARG A 58 19.44 2.46 10.94
CA ARG A 58 19.80 1.05 11.25
C ARG A 58 18.64 0.29 11.90
N VAL A 59 17.89 0.91 12.83
CA VAL A 59 16.68 0.29 13.41
C VAL A 59 15.64 0.01 12.33
N ALA A 60 15.38 0.96 11.45
CA ALA A 60 14.42 0.81 10.36
C ALA A 60 14.85 -0.30 9.37
N GLU A 61 16.13 -0.38 9.01
CA GLU A 61 16.69 -1.42 8.13
C GLU A 61 16.49 -2.83 8.70
N VAL A 62 16.76 -3.03 9.99
CA VAL A 62 16.55 -4.33 10.64
C VAL A 62 15.06 -4.69 10.63
N LEU A 63 14.18 -3.74 10.98
CA LEU A 63 12.72 -3.97 10.98
C LEU A 63 12.15 -4.18 9.58
N THR A 64 12.74 -3.59 8.53
CA THR A 64 12.35 -3.83 7.14
C THR A 64 12.66 -5.27 6.72
N ARG A 65 13.77 -5.83 7.19
CA ARG A 65 14.14 -7.24 6.94
C ARG A 65 13.30 -8.22 7.75
N ASN A 66 13.04 -7.88 9.02
CA ASN A 66 12.26 -8.72 9.92
C ASN A 66 11.45 -7.86 10.91
N ALA A 67 10.22 -7.52 10.54
CA ALA A 67 9.32 -6.76 11.40
C ALA A 67 8.84 -7.51 12.66
N ARG A 68 9.12 -8.82 12.76
CA ARG A 68 8.76 -9.67 13.92
C ARG A 68 9.93 -9.94 14.85
N ILE A 69 11.09 -9.31 14.64
CA ILE A 69 12.24 -9.43 15.52
C ILE A 69 11.86 -9.01 16.95
N SER A 70 12.32 -9.76 17.95
CA SER A 70 12.11 -9.36 19.35
C SER A 70 12.91 -8.11 19.69
N LEU A 71 12.43 -7.29 20.64
CA LEU A 71 13.18 -6.11 21.09
C LEU A 71 14.53 -6.47 21.72
N THR A 72 14.63 -7.67 22.28
CA THR A 72 15.88 -8.21 22.82
C THR A 72 16.89 -8.50 21.73
N ASP A 73 16.46 -9.17 20.65
CA ASP A 73 17.34 -9.51 19.54
C ASP A 73 17.69 -8.26 18.70
N LEU A 74 16.74 -7.34 18.51
CA LEU A 74 17.01 -6.03 17.93
C LEU A 74 18.07 -5.28 18.74
N GLY A 75 17.96 -5.31 20.06
CA GLY A 75 18.96 -4.70 20.95
C GLY A 75 20.33 -5.33 20.79
N LYS A 76 20.42 -6.66 20.78
CA LYS A 76 21.69 -7.41 20.55
C LYS A 76 22.32 -7.06 19.21
N GLU A 77 21.53 -7.08 18.11
CA GLU A 77 22.03 -6.80 16.75
C GLU A 77 22.59 -5.39 16.62
N LEU A 78 21.98 -4.41 17.31
CA LEU A 78 22.36 -2.99 17.21
C LEU A 78 23.24 -2.48 18.35
N GLY A 79 23.55 -3.31 19.35
CA GLY A 79 24.36 -2.92 20.51
C GLY A 79 23.58 -2.06 21.52
N PHE A 80 22.27 -2.29 21.70
CA PHE A 80 21.42 -1.57 22.64
C PHE A 80 20.85 -2.49 23.73
N SER A 81 20.47 -1.91 24.86
CA SER A 81 19.59 -2.61 25.80
C SER A 81 18.19 -2.79 25.20
N THR A 82 17.46 -3.84 25.61
CA THR A 82 16.07 -4.09 25.21
C THR A 82 15.16 -2.86 25.44
N ALA A 83 15.34 -2.17 26.58
CA ALA A 83 14.60 -0.96 26.89
C ALA A 83 14.90 0.18 25.90
N THR A 84 16.16 0.33 25.49
CA THR A 84 16.56 1.34 24.50
C THR A 84 16.02 1.01 23.12
N ALA A 85 16.07 -0.26 22.70
CA ALA A 85 15.47 -0.72 21.46
C ALA A 85 13.97 -0.40 21.43
N GLY A 86 13.23 -0.74 22.49
CA GLY A 86 11.80 -0.46 22.62
C GLY A 86 11.46 1.03 22.50
N ARG A 87 12.20 1.91 23.20
CA ARG A 87 11.99 3.36 23.12
C ARG A 87 12.24 3.91 21.70
N ARG A 88 13.27 3.42 21.01
CA ARG A 88 13.57 3.85 19.63
C ARG A 88 12.49 3.42 18.65
N VAL A 89 12.03 2.17 18.72
CA VAL A 89 10.93 1.67 17.90
C VAL A 89 9.66 2.48 18.18
N ALA A 90 9.31 2.70 19.45
CA ALA A 90 8.14 3.49 19.83
C ALA A 90 8.20 4.91 19.26
N SER A 91 9.35 5.59 19.39
CA SER A 91 9.54 6.94 18.85
C SER A 91 9.38 6.98 17.31
N LEU A 92 9.91 5.99 16.59
CA LEU A 92 9.74 5.92 15.13
C LEU A 92 8.29 5.70 14.71
N LEU A 93 7.54 4.89 15.47
CA LEU A 93 6.11 4.68 15.25
C LEU A 93 5.29 5.93 15.57
N GLU A 94 5.56 6.60 16.69
CA GLU A 94 4.87 7.83 17.11
C GLU A 94 5.08 8.98 16.12
N ARG A 95 6.31 9.14 15.65
CA ARG A 95 6.66 10.12 14.61
C ARG A 95 6.17 9.74 13.22
N ARG A 96 5.56 8.57 13.05
CA ARG A 96 5.07 8.03 11.78
C ARG A 96 6.16 7.84 10.73
N VAL A 97 7.40 7.66 11.15
CA VAL A 97 8.54 7.32 10.30
C VAL A 97 8.48 5.85 9.91
N LEU A 98 8.12 5.02 10.90
CA LEU A 98 7.94 3.58 10.73
C LEU A 98 6.46 3.23 10.79
N ARG A 99 6.04 2.35 9.89
CA ARG A 99 4.71 1.78 9.86
C ARG A 99 4.83 0.25 9.85
N LEU A 100 4.25 -0.39 10.83
CA LEU A 100 4.12 -1.84 10.83
C LEU A 100 2.75 -2.20 10.23
N ARG A 101 2.75 -3.12 9.30
CA ARG A 101 1.52 -3.64 8.68
C ARG A 101 1.58 -5.15 8.58
N THR A 102 0.44 -5.78 8.62
CA THR A 102 0.29 -7.17 8.20
C THR A 102 -0.17 -7.15 6.74
N ALA A 103 0.62 -7.73 5.85
CA ALA A 103 0.19 -7.99 4.49
C ALA A 103 -0.44 -9.39 4.47
N ALA A 104 -1.69 -9.49 4.06
CA ALA A 104 -2.35 -10.75 3.75
C ALA A 104 -2.43 -10.88 2.23
N ASP A 105 -2.20 -12.10 1.74
CA ASP A 105 -2.44 -12.41 0.34
C ASP A 105 -3.96 -12.27 0.06
N PRO A 106 -4.38 -11.47 -0.93
CA PRO A 106 -5.77 -11.33 -1.28
C PRO A 106 -6.46 -12.66 -1.58
N ALA A 107 -5.73 -13.64 -2.12
CA ALA A 107 -6.26 -14.98 -2.40
C ALA A 107 -6.73 -15.69 -1.12
N VAL A 108 -6.01 -15.54 -0.01
CA VAL A 108 -6.42 -16.09 1.31
C VAL A 108 -7.68 -15.41 1.84
N LEU A 109 -7.94 -14.19 1.37
CA LEU A 109 -9.11 -13.38 1.74
C LEU A 109 -10.28 -13.55 0.74
N GLY A 110 -10.24 -14.59 -0.10
CA GLY A 110 -11.28 -14.88 -1.09
C GLY A 110 -11.24 -13.99 -2.34
N ARG A 111 -10.12 -13.29 -2.59
CA ARG A 111 -9.94 -12.38 -3.74
C ARG A 111 -8.68 -12.73 -4.55
N PRO A 112 -8.67 -13.91 -5.22
CA PRO A 112 -7.47 -14.42 -5.90
C PRO A 112 -7.11 -13.63 -7.17
N VAL A 113 -8.07 -12.97 -7.80
CA VAL A 113 -7.80 -12.18 -9.01
C VAL A 113 -7.31 -10.81 -8.62
N THR A 114 -6.05 -10.53 -8.94
CA THR A 114 -5.47 -9.20 -8.78
C THR A 114 -5.21 -8.60 -10.16
N ALA A 115 -5.69 -7.39 -10.39
CA ALA A 115 -5.51 -6.68 -11.64
C ALA A 115 -4.91 -5.29 -11.44
N ARG A 116 -4.07 -4.88 -12.36
CA ARG A 116 -3.60 -3.51 -12.49
C ARG A 116 -4.43 -2.77 -13.52
N VAL A 117 -5.03 -1.69 -13.10
CA VAL A 117 -5.84 -0.81 -13.93
C VAL A 117 -5.10 0.50 -14.15
N ARG A 118 -4.89 0.85 -15.41
CA ARG A 118 -4.31 2.12 -15.83
C ARG A 118 -5.38 2.94 -16.49
N LEU A 119 -5.63 4.14 -15.98
CA LEU A 119 -6.64 5.03 -16.52
C LEU A 119 -6.00 6.29 -17.09
N LYS A 120 -6.50 6.69 -18.24
CA LYS A 120 -6.31 8.03 -18.76
C LYS A 120 -7.53 8.86 -18.38
N VAL A 121 -7.34 9.81 -17.49
CA VAL A 121 -8.39 10.66 -16.97
C VAL A 121 -8.14 12.10 -17.40
N HIS A 122 -9.21 12.83 -17.73
CA HIS A 122 -9.09 14.26 -18.00
C HIS A 122 -8.54 14.97 -16.75
N PRO A 123 -7.58 15.90 -16.88
CA PRO A 123 -6.92 16.52 -15.73
C PRO A 123 -7.88 17.10 -14.69
N ALA A 124 -8.98 17.71 -15.12
CA ALA A 124 -10.00 18.25 -14.21
C ALA A 124 -10.77 17.18 -13.41
N GLY A 125 -10.72 15.90 -13.83
CA GLY A 125 -11.39 14.77 -13.18
C GLY A 125 -10.50 13.96 -12.26
N LEU A 126 -9.19 14.23 -12.19
CA LEU A 126 -8.23 13.41 -11.42
C LEU A 126 -8.62 13.23 -9.95
N GLU A 127 -8.99 14.33 -9.28
CA GLU A 127 -9.41 14.27 -7.87
C GLU A 127 -10.71 13.49 -7.69
N THR A 128 -11.70 13.71 -8.57
CA THR A 128 -13.00 13.04 -8.51
C THR A 128 -12.83 11.52 -8.70
N VAL A 129 -12.14 11.13 -9.76
CA VAL A 129 -11.92 9.70 -10.08
C VAL A 129 -11.05 9.03 -9.01
N GLY A 130 -9.94 9.67 -8.61
CA GLY A 130 -9.05 9.11 -7.61
C GLY A 130 -9.72 8.93 -6.24
N THR A 131 -10.53 9.90 -5.82
CA THR A 131 -11.30 9.83 -4.57
C THR A 131 -12.36 8.73 -4.64
N ALA A 132 -13.11 8.63 -5.74
CA ALA A 132 -14.12 7.59 -5.92
C ALA A 132 -13.50 6.19 -5.89
N LEU A 133 -12.39 5.98 -6.61
CA LEU A 133 -11.67 4.71 -6.59
C LEU A 133 -11.11 4.38 -5.20
N SER A 134 -10.61 5.38 -4.47
CA SER A 134 -10.09 5.15 -3.12
C SER A 134 -11.16 4.74 -2.09
N ALA A 135 -12.43 5.01 -2.37
CA ALA A 135 -13.56 4.59 -1.54
C ALA A 135 -14.06 3.18 -1.89
N CYS A 136 -13.66 2.62 -3.04
CA CYS A 136 -14.08 1.30 -3.48
C CYS A 136 -13.31 0.20 -2.73
N GLU A 137 -14.02 -0.79 -2.19
CA GLU A 137 -13.44 -1.88 -1.39
C GLU A 137 -12.52 -2.79 -2.21
N ASP A 138 -12.80 -2.94 -3.51
CA ASP A 138 -11.99 -3.75 -4.43
C ASP A 138 -10.64 -3.12 -4.73
N VAL A 139 -10.47 -1.82 -4.53
CA VAL A 139 -9.25 -1.08 -4.85
C VAL A 139 -8.27 -1.12 -3.70
N ARG A 140 -7.15 -1.84 -3.86
CA ARG A 140 -6.07 -1.92 -2.87
C ARG A 140 -5.14 -0.71 -2.88
N PHE A 141 -4.86 -0.20 -4.06
CA PHE A 141 -3.97 0.93 -4.31
C PHE A 141 -4.59 1.84 -5.34
N CYS A 142 -4.46 3.13 -5.17
CA CYS A 142 -4.85 4.12 -6.17
C CYS A 142 -3.97 5.36 -6.03
N ALA A 143 -3.39 5.80 -7.14
CA ALA A 143 -2.56 7.00 -7.17
C ALA A 143 -2.63 7.73 -8.51
N ALA A 144 -2.52 9.06 -8.47
CA ALA A 144 -2.15 9.83 -9.64
C ALA A 144 -0.65 9.64 -9.92
N VAL A 145 -0.32 9.38 -11.17
CA VAL A 145 1.04 9.06 -11.63
C VAL A 145 1.41 9.85 -12.89
N THR A 146 2.71 9.89 -13.18
CA THR A 146 3.19 10.43 -14.47
C THR A 146 2.95 9.42 -15.60
N GLY A 147 2.86 9.89 -16.83
CA GLY A 147 2.77 9.06 -18.05
C GLY A 147 1.46 9.23 -18.79
N ARG A 148 1.28 8.39 -19.83
CA ARG A 148 0.09 8.42 -20.70
C ARG A 148 -1.20 8.15 -19.91
N HIS A 149 -1.16 7.13 -19.04
CA HIS A 149 -2.19 6.86 -18.06
C HIS A 149 -1.80 7.57 -16.76
N ASN A 150 -2.64 8.43 -16.28
CA ASN A 150 -2.35 9.33 -15.17
C ASN A 150 -3.01 8.93 -13.84
N ILE A 151 -3.75 7.81 -13.84
CA ILE A 151 -4.15 7.08 -12.63
C ILE A 151 -3.71 5.62 -12.78
N LEU A 152 -3.12 5.09 -11.70
CA LEU A 152 -2.78 3.70 -11.51
C LEU A 152 -3.56 3.17 -10.33
N ALA A 153 -4.26 2.05 -10.51
CA ALA A 153 -4.96 1.37 -9.43
C ALA A 153 -4.66 -0.14 -9.45
N ASP A 154 -4.51 -0.76 -8.29
CA ASP A 154 -4.48 -2.20 -8.13
C ASP A 154 -5.80 -2.65 -7.50
N VAL A 155 -6.46 -3.59 -8.15
CA VAL A 155 -7.82 -4.06 -7.84
C VAL A 155 -7.77 -5.55 -7.51
N CYS A 156 -8.57 -5.99 -6.53
CA CYS A 156 -8.75 -7.39 -6.20
C CYS A 156 -10.19 -7.80 -6.36
N ALA A 157 -10.43 -8.92 -7.04
CA ALA A 157 -11.75 -9.48 -7.27
C ALA A 157 -11.81 -10.97 -6.84
N GLU A 158 -13.01 -11.47 -6.62
CA GLU A 158 -13.25 -12.87 -6.29
C GLU A 158 -12.96 -13.80 -7.48
N ASP A 159 -13.27 -13.32 -8.69
CA ASP A 159 -13.06 -14.00 -9.96
C ASP A 159 -12.98 -12.97 -11.12
N GLU A 160 -12.86 -13.47 -12.35
CA GLU A 160 -12.81 -12.63 -13.55
C GLU A 160 -14.16 -11.94 -13.81
N SER A 161 -15.29 -12.53 -13.39
CA SER A 161 -16.63 -11.92 -13.49
C SER A 161 -16.74 -10.71 -12.56
N GLY A 162 -16.21 -10.82 -11.35
CA GLY A 162 -16.09 -9.70 -10.40
C GLY A 162 -15.22 -8.57 -10.96
N LEU A 163 -14.10 -8.90 -11.59
CA LEU A 163 -13.25 -7.92 -12.27
C LEU A 163 -14.00 -7.23 -13.43
N TYR A 164 -14.72 -8.00 -14.25
CA TYR A 164 -15.56 -7.45 -15.30
C TYR A 164 -16.63 -6.50 -14.72
N GLY A 165 -17.30 -6.91 -13.65
CA GLY A 165 -18.27 -6.07 -12.94
C GLY A 165 -17.67 -4.75 -12.44
N PHE A 166 -16.46 -4.78 -11.92
CA PHE A 166 -15.72 -3.57 -11.53
C PHE A 166 -15.46 -2.65 -12.73
N VAL A 167 -14.98 -3.19 -13.85
CA VAL A 167 -14.67 -2.39 -15.04
C VAL A 167 -15.93 -1.75 -15.62
N VAL A 168 -17.02 -2.51 -15.78
CA VAL A 168 -18.25 -2.01 -16.40
C VAL A 168 -19.06 -1.17 -15.42
N GLY A 169 -19.24 -1.65 -14.19
CA GLY A 169 -20.08 -1.00 -13.20
C GLY A 169 -19.40 0.18 -12.51
N THR A 170 -18.19 -0.04 -11.98
CA THR A 170 -17.50 1.01 -11.21
C THR A 170 -16.80 2.01 -12.12
N LEU A 171 -15.93 1.55 -13.04
CA LEU A 171 -15.22 2.47 -13.93
C LEU A 171 -16.15 3.09 -14.96
N GLY A 172 -17.08 2.30 -15.52
CA GLY A 172 -18.04 2.79 -16.52
C GLY A 172 -18.98 3.89 -15.98
N ALA A 173 -19.21 3.95 -14.67
CA ALA A 173 -20.02 5.00 -14.03
C ALA A 173 -19.22 6.27 -13.70
N LEU A 174 -17.88 6.25 -13.76
CA LEU A 174 -17.05 7.39 -13.40
C LEU A 174 -16.89 8.36 -14.58
N PRO A 175 -17.18 9.65 -14.39
CA PRO A 175 -16.96 10.65 -15.42
C PRO A 175 -15.46 10.90 -15.64
N HIS A 176 -15.11 11.47 -16.76
CA HIS A 176 -13.75 11.90 -17.12
C HIS A 176 -12.74 10.78 -17.43
N ILE A 177 -13.11 9.51 -17.42
CA ILE A 177 -12.26 8.43 -17.91
C ILE A 177 -12.29 8.46 -19.45
N LEU A 178 -11.10 8.56 -20.04
CA LEU A 178 -10.91 8.66 -21.50
C LEU A 178 -10.40 7.35 -22.10
N ASP A 179 -9.70 6.55 -21.30
CA ASP A 179 -9.09 5.30 -21.72
C ASP A 179 -8.84 4.42 -20.47
N CYS A 180 -8.95 3.12 -20.65
CA CYS A 180 -8.77 2.14 -19.58
C CYS A 180 -7.99 0.94 -20.13
N ASP A 181 -6.90 0.60 -19.45
CA ASP A 181 -6.10 -0.59 -19.71
C ASP A 181 -6.08 -1.45 -18.43
N THR A 182 -6.40 -2.74 -18.56
CA THR A 182 -6.52 -3.65 -17.43
C THR A 182 -5.68 -4.91 -17.69
N GLU A 183 -4.75 -5.19 -16.76
CA GLU A 183 -3.87 -6.36 -16.81
C GLU A 183 -4.07 -7.21 -15.56
N ILE A 184 -4.31 -8.50 -15.72
CA ILE A 184 -4.32 -9.45 -14.59
C ILE A 184 -2.87 -9.74 -14.18
N LEU A 185 -2.58 -9.60 -12.90
CA LEU A 185 -1.28 -9.88 -12.33
C LEU A 185 -1.22 -11.34 -11.91
N THR A 186 -0.39 -12.12 -12.59
CA THR A 186 -0.24 -13.56 -12.31
C THR A 186 0.68 -13.84 -11.11
N HIS A 187 1.51 -12.87 -10.73
CA HIS A 187 2.39 -12.97 -9.57
C HIS A 187 2.62 -11.59 -8.94
N VAL A 188 2.21 -11.44 -7.71
CA VAL A 188 2.49 -10.24 -6.92
C VAL A 188 3.55 -10.58 -5.89
N SER A 189 4.79 -10.19 -6.15
CA SER A 189 5.82 -10.24 -5.12
C SER A 189 5.45 -9.23 -4.03
N ALA A 190 5.36 -9.68 -2.77
CA ALA A 190 5.20 -8.77 -1.65
C ALA A 190 6.44 -7.88 -1.56
N HIS A 191 6.37 -6.71 -2.14
CA HIS A 191 7.42 -5.71 -1.98
C HIS A 191 7.24 -5.10 -0.59
N GLY A 192 8.10 -5.52 0.34
CA GLY A 192 8.48 -4.61 1.40
C GLY A 192 8.99 -3.34 0.70
N SER A 193 8.36 -2.18 0.94
CA SER A 193 8.88 -0.92 0.42
C SER A 193 10.23 -0.66 1.08
N ALA A 194 11.29 -1.21 0.50
CA ALA A 194 12.62 -0.71 0.72
C ALA A 194 12.60 0.74 0.19
N ALA A 195 12.84 1.69 1.07
CA ALA A 195 13.16 3.03 0.65
C ALA A 195 14.28 2.91 -0.38
N SER A 196 14.01 3.31 -1.62
CA SER A 196 14.98 3.32 -2.70
C SER A 196 16.17 4.13 -2.23
N ASP A 197 17.30 3.45 -2.07
CA ASP A 197 18.60 4.05 -2.00
C ASP A 197 18.84 4.67 -3.40
N GLN A 198 18.70 5.98 -3.54
CA GLN A 198 19.26 6.73 -4.67
C GLN A 198 20.63 7.20 -4.23
N PRO A 199 21.70 6.71 -4.86
CA PRO A 199 22.97 7.40 -4.77
C PRO A 199 22.88 8.76 -5.47
N GLY A 200 23.30 9.80 -4.78
CA GLY A 200 23.48 11.14 -5.31
C GLY A 200 24.59 11.25 -6.36
#